data_3e421d3191b28d90aad62c65b4b14f08
#
_entry.id   3e421d3191b28d90aad62c65b4b14f08
#
_cell.length_a   1.000
_cell.length_b   1.000
_cell.length_c   1.000
_cell.angle_alpha   90.00
_cell.angle_beta   90.00
_cell.angle_gamma   90.00
#
_symmetry.space_group_name_H-M   'P 1'
#
loop_
_entity.id
_entity.type
_entity.pdbx_description
1 polymer ?
#
loop_
_entity_poly.entity_id
_entity_poly.type
_entity_poly.pdbx_seq_one_letter_code
_entity_poly.pdbx_strand_id
1 'polypeptide(L)'
;MKQSGRNIKRRLTLTLLGNRISRIKHFRGHGVHSPFVYNLVRKVFMHKELPIGKPNSLYYALIERDVPQRRAVELQNMLYFCSAEGFSIDNAPKLEQMHIITATLPISEYDALYTKTAECGTTLVILSPYLNREHRAACTELLMRHSSTSVDNRGYIIFFNNHLPKQHYKL
;
A
#
# COMPACT_ATOMS: atom_id res chain seq x y z
N MET A 1 -3.15 -7.61 -42.34
CA MET A 1 -3.74 -7.63 -40.97
C MET A 1 -2.81 -6.93 -39.97
N LYS A 2 -2.91 -5.58 -39.80
CA LYS A 2 -2.11 -4.78 -38.84
C LYS A 2 -3.00 -3.74 -38.13
N GLN A 3 -4.06 -4.15 -37.43
CA GLN A 3 -4.91 -3.22 -36.70
C GLN A 3 -5.06 -3.53 -35.20
N SER A 4 -4.47 -4.63 -34.67
CA SER A 4 -4.66 -5.04 -33.27
C SER A 4 -3.84 -4.22 -32.26
N GLY A 5 -2.65 -3.76 -32.61
CA GLY A 5 -1.74 -3.12 -31.65
C GLY A 5 -2.11 -1.67 -31.24
N ARG A 6 -2.80 -0.91 -32.12
CA ARG A 6 -3.20 0.48 -31.83
C ARG A 6 -4.36 0.56 -30.82
N ASN A 7 -5.29 -0.38 -30.88
CA ASN A 7 -6.45 -0.39 -29.99
C ASN A 7 -6.09 -0.79 -28.55
N ILE A 8 -5.08 -1.65 -28.38
CA ILE A 8 -4.62 -2.06 -27.03
C ILE A 8 -3.88 -0.90 -26.35
N LYS A 9 -2.98 -0.21 -27.07
CA LYS A 9 -2.29 0.98 -26.53
C LYS A 9 -3.26 2.11 -26.17
N ARG A 10 -4.29 2.35 -26.98
CA ARG A 10 -5.29 3.40 -26.74
C ARG A 10 -6.19 3.07 -25.55
N ARG A 11 -6.57 1.80 -25.35
CA ARG A 11 -7.32 1.35 -24.17
C ARG A 11 -6.49 1.44 -22.88
N LEU A 12 -5.22 1.04 -22.92
CA LEU A 12 -4.29 1.18 -21.79
C LEU A 12 -4.09 2.65 -21.40
N THR A 13 -3.94 3.55 -22.40
CA THR A 13 -3.77 5.00 -22.14
C THR A 13 -5.03 5.61 -21.53
N LEU A 14 -6.23 5.24 -22.01
CA LEU A 14 -7.50 5.74 -21.49
C LEU A 14 -7.77 5.22 -20.07
N THR A 15 -7.42 3.96 -19.76
CA THR A 15 -7.55 3.40 -18.40
C THR A 15 -6.56 4.09 -17.44
N LEU A 16 -5.36 4.39 -17.89
CA LEU A 16 -4.37 5.13 -17.10
C LEU A 16 -4.77 6.59 -16.88
N LEU A 17 -5.38 7.25 -17.89
CA LEU A 17 -5.94 8.61 -17.74
C LEU A 17 -7.14 8.63 -16.79
N GLY A 18 -8.08 7.69 -16.93
CA GLY A 18 -9.23 7.58 -16.03
C GLY A 18 -8.84 7.37 -14.58
N ASN A 19 -7.84 6.51 -14.33
CA ASN A 19 -7.27 6.32 -12.99
C ASN A 19 -6.53 7.57 -12.48
N ARG A 20 -5.91 8.37 -13.34
CA ARG A 20 -5.29 9.65 -12.95
C ARG A 20 -6.32 10.68 -12.53
N ILE A 21 -7.42 10.82 -13.28
CA ILE A 21 -8.47 11.82 -13.00
C ILE A 21 -9.22 11.48 -11.71
N SER A 22 -9.55 10.20 -11.46
CA SER A 22 -10.20 9.79 -10.21
C SER A 22 -9.31 10.04 -8.98
N ARG A 23 -8.00 9.89 -9.11
CA ARG A 23 -7.03 10.13 -8.03
C ARG A 23 -6.82 11.61 -7.72
N ILE A 24 -6.98 12.51 -8.71
CA ILE A 24 -6.87 13.97 -8.51
C ILE A 24 -7.96 14.46 -7.54
N LYS A 25 -9.16 13.88 -7.58
CA LYS A 25 -10.28 14.24 -6.69
C LYS A 25 -9.99 13.92 -5.21
N HIS A 26 -9.14 12.95 -4.93
CA HIS A 26 -8.79 12.54 -3.55
C HIS A 26 -7.41 13.05 -3.09
N PHE A 27 -6.73 13.82 -3.95
CA PHE A 27 -5.44 14.39 -3.61
C PHE A 27 -5.56 15.38 -2.43
N ARG A 28 -4.69 15.26 -1.45
CA ARG A 28 -4.71 16.03 -0.19
C ARG A 28 -5.92 15.77 0.72
N GLY A 29 -6.59 14.62 0.58
CA GLY A 29 -7.72 14.25 1.44
C GLY A 29 -9.06 14.89 1.07
N HIS A 30 -9.15 15.70 0.00
CA HIS A 30 -10.41 16.20 -0.50
C HIS A 30 -11.30 15.06 -1.01
N GLY A 31 -12.54 14.96 -0.49
CA GLY A 31 -13.48 13.88 -0.81
C GLY A 31 -13.25 12.57 -0.04
N VAL A 32 -12.32 12.55 0.93
CA VAL A 32 -12.16 11.42 1.86
C VAL A 32 -13.04 11.67 3.07
N HIS A 33 -14.12 10.88 3.21
CA HIS A 33 -15.06 11.02 4.33
C HIS A 33 -14.65 10.25 5.59
N SER A 34 -13.61 9.43 5.53
CA SER A 34 -13.05 8.72 6.69
C SER A 34 -12.07 9.62 7.44
N PRO A 35 -12.32 9.99 8.71
CA PRO A 35 -11.38 10.74 9.53
C PRO A 35 -10.03 10.05 9.66
N PHE A 36 -10.02 8.70 9.71
CA PHE A 36 -8.81 7.89 9.75
C PHE A 36 -7.97 8.09 8.48
N VAL A 37 -8.58 7.91 7.29
CA VAL A 37 -7.86 8.05 6.01
C VAL A 37 -7.45 9.49 5.75
N TYR A 38 -8.26 10.49 6.17
CA TYR A 38 -7.87 11.90 6.12
C TYR A 38 -6.61 12.18 6.95
N ASN A 39 -6.56 11.68 8.17
CA ASN A 39 -5.38 11.82 9.04
C ASN A 39 -4.17 11.08 8.46
N LEU A 40 -4.36 9.89 7.86
CA LEU A 40 -3.32 9.16 7.16
C LEU A 40 -2.72 9.99 6.03
N VAL A 41 -3.56 10.58 5.17
CA VAL A 41 -3.08 11.44 4.08
C VAL A 41 -2.23 12.60 4.64
N ARG A 42 -2.71 13.30 5.65
CA ARG A 42 -2.03 14.46 6.20
C ARG A 42 -0.75 14.13 6.95
N LYS A 43 -0.77 13.10 7.80
CA LYS A 43 0.34 12.77 8.70
C LYS A 43 1.40 11.88 8.05
N VAL A 44 1.05 11.14 7.00
CA VAL A 44 1.95 10.19 6.34
C VAL A 44 2.28 10.63 4.91
N PHE A 45 1.30 10.71 4.01
CA PHE A 45 1.59 10.93 2.59
C PHE A 45 1.96 12.37 2.22
N MET A 46 1.49 13.35 2.99
CA MET A 46 1.88 14.75 2.82
C MET A 46 3.14 15.10 3.62
N HIS A 47 3.52 14.29 4.60
CA HIS A 47 4.71 14.51 5.41
C HIS A 47 5.93 13.93 4.69
N LYS A 48 6.89 14.80 4.34
CA LYS A 48 8.04 14.44 3.49
C LYS A 48 9.31 14.17 4.28
N GLU A 49 9.27 14.33 5.59
CA GLU A 49 10.42 14.25 6.47
C GLU A 49 10.33 13.04 7.40
N LEU A 50 11.46 12.55 7.82
CA LEU A 50 11.53 11.51 8.83
C LEU A 50 11.18 12.08 10.21
N PRO A 51 10.60 11.27 11.11
CA PRO A 51 10.26 11.72 12.45
C PRO A 51 11.54 12.10 13.23
N ILE A 52 11.56 13.30 13.79
CA ILE A 52 12.68 13.78 14.59
C ILE A 52 12.67 13.09 15.97
N GLY A 53 13.84 12.66 16.44
CA GLY A 53 14.01 12.03 17.76
C GLY A 53 13.44 10.61 17.89
N LYS A 54 13.10 9.97 16.79
CA LYS A 54 12.61 8.59 16.76
C LYS A 54 13.52 7.68 15.91
N PRO A 55 13.62 6.37 16.20
CA PRO A 55 14.37 5.45 15.37
C PRO A 55 13.81 5.37 13.95
N ASN A 56 14.68 5.39 12.94
CA ASN A 56 14.31 5.30 11.53
C ASN A 56 14.73 3.94 10.91
N SER A 57 14.63 2.87 11.69
CA SER A 57 15.09 1.53 11.31
C SER A 57 14.39 0.97 10.07
N LEU A 58 13.07 1.18 9.94
CA LEU A 58 12.32 0.77 8.76
C LEU A 58 12.78 1.52 7.50
N TYR A 59 13.00 2.84 7.61
CA TYR A 59 13.51 3.63 6.50
C TYR A 59 14.81 3.06 5.94
N TYR A 60 15.80 2.80 6.80
CA TYR A 60 17.08 2.25 6.36
C TYR A 60 16.93 0.85 5.78
N ALA A 61 16.13 -0.03 6.40
CA ALA A 61 15.88 -1.36 5.90
C ALA A 61 15.19 -1.38 4.51
N LEU A 62 14.38 -0.36 4.19
CA LEU A 62 13.76 -0.19 2.89
C LEU A 62 14.73 0.40 1.85
N ILE A 63 15.59 1.35 2.24
CA ILE A 63 16.64 1.89 1.35
C ILE A 63 17.61 0.80 0.93
N GLU A 64 18.02 -0.09 1.83
CA GLU A 64 18.87 -1.26 1.53
C GLU A 64 18.24 -2.24 0.52
N ARG A 65 16.92 -2.15 0.31
CA ARG A 65 16.13 -2.94 -0.66
C ARG A 65 15.72 -2.14 -1.90
N ASP A 66 16.42 -1.07 -2.20
CA ASP A 66 16.16 -0.19 -3.35
C ASP A 66 14.74 0.40 -3.40
N VAL A 67 14.05 0.50 -2.26
CA VAL A 67 12.77 1.19 -2.19
C VAL A 67 13.00 2.70 -2.33
N PRO A 68 12.30 3.39 -3.24
CA PRO A 68 12.48 4.83 -3.43
C PRO A 68 12.37 5.62 -2.13
N GLN A 69 13.31 6.55 -1.87
CA GLN A 69 13.42 7.32 -0.64
C GLN A 69 12.09 7.88 -0.14
N ARG A 70 11.31 8.48 -1.05
CA ARG A 70 9.99 9.04 -0.70
C ARG A 70 9.06 7.99 -0.09
N ARG A 71 9.04 6.78 -0.65
CA ARG A 71 8.21 5.67 -0.15
C ARG A 71 8.72 5.14 1.18
N ALA A 72 10.04 5.06 1.34
CA ALA A 72 10.65 4.66 2.60
C ALA A 72 10.31 5.66 3.73
N VAL A 73 10.29 6.97 3.45
CA VAL A 73 9.82 8.00 4.40
C VAL A 73 8.35 7.83 4.72
N GLU A 74 7.49 7.66 3.71
CA GLU A 74 6.05 7.45 3.91
C GLU A 74 5.77 6.21 4.78
N LEU A 75 6.48 5.10 4.54
CA LEU A 75 6.31 3.86 5.31
C LEU A 75 6.88 3.96 6.73
N GLN A 76 7.98 4.68 6.93
CA GLN A 76 8.48 4.98 8.27
C GLN A 76 7.47 5.83 9.06
N ASN A 77 6.87 6.85 8.45
CA ASN A 77 5.81 7.64 9.06
C ASN A 77 4.55 6.81 9.33
N MET A 78 4.24 5.86 8.43
CA MET A 78 3.14 4.91 8.60
C MET A 78 3.32 4.01 9.83
N LEU A 79 4.53 3.50 10.05
CA LEU A 79 4.86 2.69 11.21
C LEU A 79 4.44 3.39 12.51
N TYR A 80 4.80 4.67 12.63
CA TYR A 80 4.42 5.48 13.79
C TYR A 80 2.94 5.87 13.82
N PHE A 81 2.35 6.11 12.66
CA PHE A 81 0.92 6.41 12.56
C PHE A 81 0.05 5.23 13.04
N CYS A 82 0.46 4.01 12.71
CA CYS A 82 -0.20 2.79 13.16
C CYS A 82 0.14 2.39 14.61
N SER A 83 1.01 3.14 15.29
CA SER A 83 1.52 2.80 16.64
C SER A 83 2.14 1.40 16.71
N ALA A 84 2.70 0.92 15.60
CA ALA A 84 3.32 -0.39 15.55
C ALA A 84 4.67 -0.36 16.29
N GLU A 85 4.91 -1.35 17.14
CA GLU A 85 6.15 -1.45 17.94
C GLU A 85 7.36 -1.87 17.11
N GLY A 86 7.11 -2.48 15.94
CA GLY A 86 8.15 -2.94 15.04
C GLY A 86 7.63 -3.23 13.64
N PHE A 87 8.48 -3.82 12.83
CA PHE A 87 8.14 -4.22 11.46
C PHE A 87 8.76 -5.55 11.09
N SER A 88 8.20 -6.21 10.08
CA SER A 88 8.83 -7.33 9.38
C SER A 88 8.73 -7.11 7.87
N ILE A 89 9.72 -7.60 7.12
CA ILE A 89 9.78 -7.53 5.66
C ILE A 89 9.93 -8.96 5.14
N ASP A 90 8.97 -9.41 4.33
CA ASP A 90 8.93 -10.74 3.70
C ASP A 90 9.04 -11.93 4.69
N ASN A 91 8.65 -11.71 5.95
CA ASN A 91 8.70 -12.72 7.00
C ASN A 91 7.32 -12.93 7.62
N ALA A 92 7.19 -14.03 8.36
CA ALA A 92 5.95 -14.35 9.08
C ALA A 92 5.54 -13.19 10.01
N PRO A 93 4.25 -12.84 10.04
CA PRO A 93 3.71 -11.79 10.89
C PRO A 93 3.92 -12.09 12.38
N LYS A 94 4.19 -11.01 13.12
CA LYS A 94 4.19 -11.02 14.59
C LYS A 94 3.17 -9.98 15.08
N LEU A 95 2.63 -10.19 16.27
CA LEU A 95 1.74 -9.23 16.91
C LEU A 95 2.43 -7.85 17.03
N GLU A 96 1.63 -6.79 16.99
CA GLU A 96 2.07 -5.41 17.19
C GLU A 96 3.08 -4.87 16.16
N GLN A 97 3.28 -5.60 15.06
CA GLN A 97 4.18 -5.19 13.99
C GLN A 97 3.44 -4.75 12.73
N MET A 98 4.05 -3.87 11.95
CA MET A 98 3.66 -3.61 10.57
C MET A 98 4.39 -4.57 9.63
N HIS A 99 3.66 -5.25 8.75
CA HIS A 99 4.22 -6.23 7.83
C HIS A 99 4.31 -5.67 6.42
N ILE A 100 5.44 -5.92 5.76
CA ILE A 100 5.71 -5.43 4.42
C ILE A 100 6.07 -6.61 3.53
N ILE A 101 5.35 -6.74 2.41
CA ILE A 101 5.66 -7.66 1.33
C ILE A 101 6.34 -6.86 0.22
N THR A 102 7.55 -7.28 -0.15
CA THR A 102 8.25 -6.70 -1.30
C THR A 102 7.93 -7.44 -2.59
N ALA A 103 8.33 -6.88 -3.73
CA ALA A 103 8.15 -7.53 -5.02
C ALA A 103 9.06 -8.76 -5.24
N THR A 104 10.00 -9.01 -4.32
CA THR A 104 10.90 -10.17 -4.38
C THR A 104 10.30 -11.43 -3.76
N LEU A 105 9.28 -11.26 -2.89
CA LEU A 105 8.57 -12.40 -2.31
C LEU A 105 7.74 -13.12 -3.41
N PRO A 106 7.76 -14.45 -3.47
CA PRO A 106 6.89 -15.21 -4.37
C PRO A 106 5.40 -14.91 -4.13
N ILE A 107 4.65 -14.71 -5.21
CA ILE A 107 3.20 -14.39 -5.14
C ILE A 107 2.42 -15.50 -4.42
N SER A 108 2.87 -16.74 -4.51
CA SER A 108 2.28 -17.88 -3.80
C SER A 108 2.24 -17.73 -2.28
N GLU A 109 3.10 -16.88 -1.71
CA GLU A 109 3.17 -16.63 -0.27
C GLU A 109 2.27 -15.47 0.20
N TYR A 110 1.76 -14.64 -0.74
CA TYR A 110 0.96 -13.45 -0.40
C TYR A 110 -0.29 -13.81 0.40
N ASP A 111 -0.97 -14.87 0.02
CA ASP A 111 -2.20 -15.33 0.67
C ASP A 111 -1.96 -15.76 2.11
N ALA A 112 -0.94 -16.56 2.35
CA ALA A 112 -0.58 -17.03 3.68
C ALA A 112 -0.20 -15.88 4.62
N LEU A 113 0.61 -14.92 4.12
CA LEU A 113 1.01 -13.75 4.91
C LEU A 113 -0.17 -12.80 5.17
N TYR A 114 -1.02 -12.59 4.17
CA TYR A 114 -2.23 -11.79 4.33
C TYR A 114 -3.16 -12.38 5.40
N THR A 115 -3.42 -13.68 5.33
CA THR A 115 -4.30 -14.37 6.29
C THR A 115 -3.76 -14.26 7.71
N LYS A 116 -2.48 -14.56 7.91
CA LYS A 116 -1.84 -14.41 9.23
C LYS A 116 -1.86 -12.98 9.74
N THR A 117 -1.64 -11.99 8.86
CA THR A 117 -1.68 -10.57 9.24
C THR A 117 -3.10 -10.15 9.66
N ALA A 118 -4.12 -10.67 8.97
CA ALA A 118 -5.51 -10.42 9.33
C ALA A 118 -5.89 -11.06 10.67
N GLU A 119 -5.43 -12.28 10.93
CA GLU A 119 -5.62 -12.98 12.22
C GLU A 119 -4.95 -12.22 13.38
N CYS A 120 -3.77 -11.65 13.15
CA CYS A 120 -3.07 -10.83 14.14
C CYS A 120 -3.67 -9.41 14.31
N GLY A 121 -4.59 -8.98 13.45
CA GLY A 121 -5.15 -7.63 13.47
C GLY A 121 -4.14 -6.52 13.13
N THR A 122 -3.05 -6.85 12.43
CA THR A 122 -1.95 -5.92 12.16
C THR A 122 -2.00 -5.34 10.73
N THR A 123 -1.26 -4.27 10.50
CA THR A 123 -1.23 -3.62 9.17
C THR A 123 -0.31 -4.35 8.21
N LEU A 124 -0.82 -4.66 7.00
CA LEU A 124 -0.05 -5.23 5.91
C LEU A 124 0.16 -4.18 4.81
N VAL A 125 1.37 -4.09 4.29
CA VAL A 125 1.74 -3.27 3.13
C VAL A 125 2.30 -4.17 2.03
N ILE A 126 1.78 -4.07 0.81
CA ILE A 126 2.32 -4.78 -0.36
C ILE A 126 2.93 -3.74 -1.29
N LEU A 127 4.24 -3.82 -1.50
CA LEU A 127 4.98 -2.93 -2.39
C LEU A 127 4.79 -3.32 -3.86
N SER A 128 4.86 -2.33 -4.74
CA SER A 128 4.82 -2.51 -6.20
C SER A 128 3.67 -3.39 -6.71
N PRO A 129 2.41 -3.17 -6.29
CA PRO A 129 1.27 -4.02 -6.65
C PRO A 129 0.98 -4.06 -8.14
N TYR A 130 1.55 -3.12 -8.90
CA TYR A 130 1.36 -2.97 -10.35
C TYR A 130 2.62 -3.34 -11.15
N LEU A 131 3.57 -4.07 -10.55
CA LEU A 131 4.82 -4.46 -11.18
C LEU A 131 4.57 -5.22 -12.49
N ASN A 132 3.68 -6.21 -12.45
CA ASN A 132 3.23 -6.99 -13.61
C ASN A 132 1.76 -7.41 -13.46
N ARG A 133 1.25 -8.21 -14.40
CA ARG A 133 -0.13 -8.67 -14.41
C ARG A 133 -0.44 -9.62 -13.24
N GLU A 134 0.51 -10.45 -12.85
CA GLU A 134 0.34 -11.44 -11.78
C GLU A 134 0.27 -10.77 -10.41
N HIS A 135 1.19 -9.85 -10.09
CA HIS A 135 1.15 -9.04 -8.87
C HIS A 135 -0.18 -8.27 -8.75
N ARG A 136 -0.61 -7.68 -9.87
CA ARG A 136 -1.88 -6.96 -9.89
C ARG A 136 -3.07 -7.87 -9.63
N ALA A 137 -3.08 -9.07 -10.20
CA ALA A 137 -4.16 -10.05 -10.00
C ALA A 137 -4.22 -10.49 -8.54
N ALA A 138 -3.09 -10.89 -7.95
CA ALA A 138 -2.98 -11.28 -6.56
C ALA A 138 -3.46 -10.17 -5.60
N CYS A 139 -2.97 -8.93 -5.79
CA CYS A 139 -3.40 -7.79 -4.97
C CYS A 139 -4.91 -7.49 -5.13
N THR A 140 -5.47 -7.66 -6.34
CA THR A 140 -6.90 -7.45 -6.58
C THR A 140 -7.73 -8.50 -5.86
N GLU A 141 -7.31 -9.75 -5.85
CA GLU A 141 -7.97 -10.83 -5.11
C GLU A 141 -7.97 -10.56 -3.60
N LEU A 142 -6.83 -10.17 -3.04
CA LEU A 142 -6.73 -9.77 -1.63
C LEU A 142 -7.65 -8.61 -1.30
N LEU A 143 -7.74 -7.59 -2.17
CA LEU A 143 -8.63 -6.45 -1.99
C LEU A 143 -10.11 -6.85 -1.98
N MET A 144 -10.52 -7.80 -2.83
CA MET A 144 -11.91 -8.26 -2.89
C MET A 144 -12.36 -8.93 -1.60
N ARG A 145 -11.50 -9.72 -0.98
CA ARG A 145 -11.82 -10.43 0.27
C ARG A 145 -11.48 -9.67 1.55
N HIS A 146 -10.73 -8.55 1.46
CA HIS A 146 -10.41 -7.75 2.64
C HIS A 146 -11.66 -7.20 3.31
N SER A 147 -11.76 -7.33 4.64
CA SER A 147 -12.96 -7.00 5.41
C SER A 147 -12.97 -5.61 6.01
N SER A 148 -11.84 -4.89 5.99
CA SER A 148 -11.68 -3.57 6.59
C SER A 148 -11.21 -2.52 5.57
N THR A 149 -10.68 -1.39 6.04
CA THR A 149 -10.20 -0.31 5.20
C THR A 149 -8.88 -0.67 4.51
N SER A 150 -8.79 -0.37 3.21
CA SER A 150 -7.56 -0.48 2.44
C SER A 150 -7.27 0.79 1.65
N VAL A 151 -5.99 1.07 1.39
CA VAL A 151 -5.54 2.27 0.68
C VAL A 151 -4.51 1.90 -0.39
N ASP A 152 -4.79 2.27 -1.63
CA ASP A 152 -3.87 2.17 -2.76
C ASP A 152 -3.18 3.53 -2.98
N ASN A 153 -1.88 3.59 -2.67
CA ASN A 153 -1.02 4.75 -2.91
C ASN A 153 -0.07 4.50 -4.10
N ARG A 154 -0.57 3.95 -5.21
CA ARG A 154 0.16 3.67 -6.48
C ARG A 154 1.44 2.83 -6.35
N GLY A 155 2.27 3.10 -5.36
CA GLY A 155 3.53 2.42 -5.12
C GLY A 155 3.39 1.23 -4.19
N TYR A 156 2.33 1.19 -3.42
CA TYR A 156 1.99 0.14 -2.48
C TYR A 156 0.50 0.16 -2.13
N ILE A 157 -0.01 -0.99 -1.68
CA ILE A 157 -1.35 -1.11 -1.12
C ILE A 157 -1.21 -1.40 0.37
N ILE A 158 -2.05 -0.73 1.18
CA ILE A 158 -2.13 -0.93 2.63
C ILE A 158 -3.44 -1.63 2.95
N PHE A 159 -3.37 -2.67 3.75
CA PHE A 159 -4.50 -3.37 4.34
C PHE A 159 -4.50 -3.10 5.84
N PHE A 160 -5.48 -2.35 6.31
CA PHE A 160 -5.65 -2.07 7.74
C PHE A 160 -6.56 -3.14 8.34
N ASN A 161 -5.98 -4.10 9.06
CA ASN A 161 -6.73 -5.13 9.76
C ASN A 161 -7.24 -4.58 11.11
N ASN A 162 -8.12 -3.60 11.04
CA ASN A 162 -8.71 -2.90 12.18
C ASN A 162 -10.23 -2.97 12.13
N HIS A 163 -10.92 -2.37 13.09
CA HIS A 163 -12.39 -2.37 13.18
C HIS A 163 -13.08 -1.34 12.26
N LEU A 164 -12.35 -0.72 11.33
CA LEU A 164 -12.93 0.24 10.39
C LEU A 164 -13.77 -0.48 9.32
N PRO A 165 -14.81 0.18 8.79
CA PRO A 165 -15.63 -0.38 7.72
C PRO A 165 -14.83 -0.76 6.49
N LYS A 166 -15.30 -1.78 5.76
CA LYS A 166 -14.72 -2.16 4.46
C LYS A 166 -14.86 -0.99 3.48
N GLN A 167 -13.74 -0.37 3.16
CA GLN A 167 -13.64 0.70 2.17
C GLN A 167 -12.29 0.62 1.46
N HIS A 168 -12.27 0.88 0.16
CA HIS A 168 -11.04 0.91 -0.63
C HIS A 168 -10.81 2.31 -1.20
N TYR A 169 -9.74 2.97 -0.77
CA TYR A 169 -9.35 4.30 -1.22
C TYR A 169 -8.20 4.23 -2.22
N LYS A 170 -8.33 4.97 -3.33
CA LYS A 170 -7.26 5.17 -4.33
C LYS A 170 -6.79 6.61 -4.24
N LEU A 171 -5.52 6.81 -3.84
CA LEU A 171 -4.91 8.11 -3.60
C LEU A 171 -3.89 8.50 -4.68
#